data_d19a05ee25b638022be32c3404181056
#
_entry.id   d19a05ee25b638022be32c3404181056
#
_cell.length_a   1.000
_cell.length_b   1.000
_cell.length_c   1.000
_cell.angle_alpha   90.00
_cell.angle_beta   90.00
_cell.angle_gamma   90.00
#
_symmetry.space_group_name_H-M   'P 1'
#
loop_
_entity.id
_entity.type
_entity.pdbx_description
1 polymer ?
#
loop_
_entity_poly.entity_id
_entity_poly.type
_entity_poly.pdbx_seq_one_letter_code
_entity_poly.pdbx_strand_id
1 'polypeptide(L)'
;MNSTTTLTPSLAGRTLLIHGYSASAAALQPWKTVLVAAGISTVTINIGNYITLNNEVTLKDLGEAFDRALRLTRWSSPAGDDSWTFDAIVHSTGMLVLRQWLASDPFLGTDNPQSRIRRLKHLVGLAPATFGSPQAKQGRSWLGALIKGNRHLGPDFLNAGNQVLDGLELGSRYTWELAHKDMVGATPLYDKGPNTPYVAVFIGNVGYDGVASLANPPGADGTVRWAGCALNTRKVSVDFRRDAKLSNAAGQTCRCNISRWTSNRQGAPMIAVDGKNHGTIVAEPDQQVANLMTRFFKVVDEGSYNTWEADALTFGNKGLPRMNAPSKDGSTGGAGWQQLLVHVVDDHGDNVTDYNIQLFIGDNLDQSDDPAFPPIPLIVDTYSGDGSYRCFYVRLSDAMLAINTPAGQQKKLWLELIASSGSSFIEYEAYTGRDSKPERLTIDHQSGKPVKMDITPLTQGDQTLLYPYTTTLLEIFVEREPLPLDNVSQLFAFVE
;
A
#
# COMPACT_ATOMS: atom_id res chain seq x y z
N MET A 1 -21.59 42.88 -21.78
CA MET A 1 -21.39 41.93 -20.67
C MET A 1 -19.90 41.85 -20.41
N ASN A 2 -19.41 42.58 -19.41
CA ASN A 2 -18.00 42.59 -19.04
C ASN A 2 -17.73 41.33 -18.23
N SER A 3 -17.10 40.32 -18.84
CA SER A 3 -16.54 39.19 -18.12
C SER A 3 -15.33 39.68 -17.33
N THR A 4 -15.52 39.96 -16.07
CA THR A 4 -14.41 40.07 -15.11
C THR A 4 -13.70 38.72 -15.05
N THR A 5 -12.62 38.58 -15.80
CA THR A 5 -11.70 37.50 -15.68
C THR A 5 -11.05 37.59 -14.29
N THR A 6 -11.59 36.89 -13.31
CA THR A 6 -10.93 36.71 -12.02
C THR A 6 -9.61 35.99 -12.31
N LEU A 7 -8.51 36.71 -12.24
CA LEU A 7 -7.17 36.16 -12.32
C LEU A 7 -7.03 35.11 -11.21
N THR A 8 -6.98 33.85 -11.60
CA THR A 8 -6.70 32.75 -10.66
C THR A 8 -5.31 32.98 -10.08
N PRO A 9 -5.14 33.03 -8.75
CA PRO A 9 -3.85 33.35 -8.17
C PRO A 9 -2.83 32.28 -8.52
N SER A 10 -1.58 32.68 -8.76
CA SER A 10 -0.46 31.76 -8.93
C SER A 10 -0.33 30.85 -7.71
N LEU A 11 -0.07 29.57 -7.91
CA LEU A 11 0.11 28.61 -6.82
C LEU A 11 1.60 28.38 -6.46
N ALA A 12 2.52 29.02 -7.17
CA ALA A 12 3.93 28.95 -6.80
C ALA A 12 4.12 29.25 -5.30
N GLY A 13 4.72 28.34 -4.58
CA GLY A 13 4.92 28.45 -3.14
C GLY A 13 3.66 28.30 -2.28
N ARG A 14 2.62 27.65 -2.78
CA ARG A 14 1.39 27.36 -2.04
C ARG A 14 1.23 25.90 -1.72
N THR A 15 0.51 25.62 -0.65
CA THR A 15 0.12 24.27 -0.24
C THR A 15 -1.24 23.92 -0.80
N LEU A 16 -1.31 22.84 -1.57
CA LEU A 16 -2.54 22.27 -2.08
C LEU A 16 -3.20 21.36 -1.07
N LEU A 17 -4.47 21.54 -0.84
CA LEU A 17 -5.30 20.66 -0.04
C LEU A 17 -6.15 19.79 -0.96
N ILE A 18 -5.91 18.48 -0.98
CA ILE A 18 -6.59 17.52 -1.85
C ILE A 18 -7.40 16.57 -0.97
N HIS A 19 -8.72 16.67 -1.02
CA HIS A 19 -9.60 15.82 -0.23
C HIS A 19 -9.73 14.40 -0.81
N GLY A 20 -10.23 13.48 0.02
CA GLY A 20 -10.55 12.11 -0.40
C GLY A 20 -11.74 12.05 -1.34
N TYR A 21 -11.88 10.90 -1.98
CA TYR A 21 -13.07 10.55 -2.74
C TYR A 21 -14.28 10.63 -1.82
N SER A 22 -15.40 11.18 -2.33
CA SER A 22 -16.60 11.32 -1.54
C SER A 22 -16.62 12.42 -0.47
N ALA A 23 -15.51 13.10 -0.23
CA ALA A 23 -15.48 14.29 0.57
C ALA A 23 -15.62 15.54 -0.32
N SER A 24 -15.98 16.67 0.26
CA SER A 24 -15.96 17.96 -0.41
C SER A 24 -14.73 18.78 0.02
N ALA A 25 -14.43 19.82 -0.71
CA ALA A 25 -13.42 20.81 -0.32
C ALA A 25 -13.65 21.37 1.10
N ALA A 26 -14.90 21.36 1.58
CA ALA A 26 -15.26 21.79 2.93
C ALA A 26 -14.69 20.88 4.02
N ALA A 27 -14.41 19.60 3.75
CA ALA A 27 -13.83 18.67 4.72
C ALA A 27 -12.44 19.13 5.20
N LEU A 28 -11.66 19.77 4.34
CA LEU A 28 -10.32 20.28 4.68
C LEU A 28 -10.33 21.74 5.20
N GLN A 29 -11.50 22.37 5.34
CA GLN A 29 -11.60 23.75 5.82
C GLN A 29 -10.99 23.96 7.23
N PRO A 30 -11.14 23.02 8.21
CA PRO A 30 -10.48 23.16 9.49
C PRO A 30 -8.94 23.23 9.36
N TRP A 31 -8.33 22.37 8.55
CA TRP A 31 -6.90 22.42 8.27
C TRP A 31 -6.48 23.70 7.55
N LYS A 32 -7.27 24.15 6.56
CA LYS A 32 -7.02 25.41 5.89
C LYS A 32 -6.95 26.57 6.88
N THR A 33 -7.89 26.65 7.80
CA THR A 33 -7.94 27.70 8.83
C THR A 33 -6.68 27.71 9.69
N VAL A 34 -6.26 26.54 10.19
CA VAL A 34 -5.07 26.39 11.05
C VAL A 34 -3.79 26.75 10.29
N LEU A 35 -3.65 26.29 9.04
CA LEU A 35 -2.45 26.52 8.24
C LEU A 35 -2.32 27.99 7.83
N VAL A 36 -3.44 28.63 7.46
CA VAL A 36 -3.45 30.08 7.14
C VAL A 36 -3.08 30.90 8.37
N ALA A 37 -3.60 30.55 9.54
CA ALA A 37 -3.21 31.20 10.80
C ALA A 37 -1.73 31.02 11.13
N ALA A 38 -1.11 29.92 10.68
CA ALA A 38 0.34 29.66 10.81
C ALA A 38 1.17 30.32 9.67
N GLY A 39 0.56 31.12 8.80
CA GLY A 39 1.22 31.85 7.70
C GLY A 39 1.46 31.03 6.45
N ILE A 40 0.82 29.85 6.32
CA ILE A 40 0.96 28.99 5.14
C ILE A 40 -0.15 29.34 4.14
N SER A 41 0.23 29.73 2.93
CA SER A 41 -0.70 30.00 1.85
C SER A 41 -1.28 28.69 1.30
N THR A 42 -2.59 28.51 1.39
CA THR A 42 -3.27 27.27 1.00
C THR A 42 -4.29 27.49 -0.12
N VAL A 43 -4.42 26.47 -0.97
CA VAL A 43 -5.49 26.37 -1.98
C VAL A 43 -6.12 24.98 -1.90
N THR A 44 -7.44 24.91 -1.85
CA THR A 44 -8.14 23.63 -1.86
C THR A 44 -8.53 23.28 -3.29
N ILE A 45 -8.16 22.07 -3.72
CA ILE A 45 -8.63 21.50 -4.97
C ILE A 45 -9.88 20.69 -4.69
N ASN A 46 -10.94 20.96 -5.42
CA ASN A 46 -12.15 20.17 -5.38
C ASN A 46 -12.12 19.12 -6.51
N ILE A 47 -12.13 17.86 -6.14
CA ILE A 47 -12.37 16.78 -7.09
C ILE A 47 -13.87 16.83 -7.37
N GLY A 48 -14.23 17.27 -8.58
CA GLY A 48 -15.61 17.67 -8.91
C GLY A 48 -16.65 16.57 -8.72
N ASN A 49 -17.84 16.95 -8.29
CA ASN A 49 -18.94 16.02 -8.00
C ASN A 49 -19.38 15.18 -9.21
N TYR A 50 -19.19 15.69 -10.45
CA TYR A 50 -19.49 14.95 -11.68
C TYR A 50 -18.65 13.68 -11.87
N ILE A 51 -17.52 13.56 -11.20
CA ILE A 51 -16.63 12.40 -11.26
C ILE A 51 -17.23 11.24 -10.46
N THR A 52 -17.98 11.53 -9.41
CA THR A 52 -18.55 10.53 -8.50
C THR A 52 -19.71 9.73 -9.11
N LEU A 53 -20.31 10.23 -10.18
CA LEU A 53 -21.50 9.65 -10.81
C LEU A 53 -21.17 8.81 -12.05
N ASN A 54 -19.94 8.87 -12.56
CA ASN A 54 -19.57 8.18 -13.79
C ASN A 54 -18.81 6.89 -13.49
N ASN A 55 -19.38 5.77 -13.91
CA ASN A 55 -18.80 4.44 -13.74
C ASN A 55 -17.55 4.19 -14.61
N GLU A 56 -17.24 5.07 -15.56
CA GLU A 56 -16.13 4.92 -16.49
C GLU A 56 -14.87 5.67 -16.04
N VAL A 57 -15.00 6.63 -15.10
CA VAL A 57 -13.86 7.40 -14.59
C VAL A 57 -12.98 6.52 -13.67
N THR A 58 -11.72 6.44 -14.01
CA THR A 58 -10.71 5.69 -13.28
C THR A 58 -9.81 6.62 -12.44
N LEU A 59 -9.04 6.05 -11.53
CA LEU A 59 -7.99 6.80 -10.82
C LEU A 59 -6.91 7.35 -11.79
N LYS A 60 -6.71 6.70 -12.94
CA LYS A 60 -5.80 7.19 -14.00
C LYS A 60 -6.33 8.50 -14.59
N ASP A 61 -7.63 8.56 -14.87
CA ASP A 61 -8.28 9.78 -15.37
C ASP A 61 -8.23 10.91 -14.32
N LEU A 62 -8.34 10.58 -13.04
CA LEU A 62 -8.21 11.58 -11.97
C LEU A 62 -6.80 12.19 -11.92
N GLY A 63 -5.75 11.38 -12.11
CA GLY A 63 -4.37 11.87 -12.21
C GLY A 63 -4.18 12.81 -13.41
N GLU A 64 -4.74 12.46 -14.56
CA GLU A 64 -4.71 13.32 -15.77
C GLU A 64 -5.53 14.60 -15.59
N ALA A 65 -6.72 14.50 -15.00
CA ALA A 65 -7.56 15.68 -14.71
C ALA A 65 -6.85 16.63 -13.73
N PHE A 66 -6.11 16.08 -12.76
CA PHE A 66 -5.29 16.86 -11.85
C PHE A 66 -4.18 17.61 -12.58
N ASP A 67 -3.47 16.95 -13.50
CA ASP A 67 -2.45 17.60 -14.33
C ASP A 67 -3.03 18.75 -15.15
N ARG A 68 -4.20 18.53 -15.78
CA ARG A 68 -4.90 19.59 -16.53
C ARG A 68 -5.30 20.76 -15.65
N ALA A 69 -5.81 20.49 -14.43
CA ALA A 69 -6.17 21.53 -13.48
C ALA A 69 -4.94 22.37 -13.10
N LEU A 70 -3.80 21.72 -12.87
CA LEU A 70 -2.53 22.40 -12.61
C LEU A 70 -2.11 23.29 -13.78
N ARG A 71 -2.24 22.85 -15.00
CA ARG A 71 -1.85 23.61 -16.23
C ARG A 71 -2.81 24.75 -16.54
N LEU A 72 -4.12 24.54 -16.37
CA LEU A 72 -5.15 25.53 -16.70
C LEU A 72 -5.19 26.72 -15.74
N THR A 73 -4.74 26.54 -14.50
CA THR A 73 -4.74 27.61 -13.50
C THR A 73 -3.60 28.63 -13.68
N ARG A 74 -2.90 28.60 -14.79
CA ARG A 74 -1.73 29.47 -15.08
C ARG A 74 -0.71 29.52 -13.93
N TRP A 75 -0.37 28.38 -13.45
CA TRP A 75 0.80 28.20 -12.60
C TRP A 75 2.07 28.27 -13.43
N SER A 76 1.90 28.03 -14.71
CA SER A 76 2.88 28.41 -15.67
C SER A 76 3.03 29.94 -15.60
N SER A 77 4.11 30.36 -15.03
CA SER A 77 4.75 31.63 -15.35
C SER A 77 4.66 31.90 -16.84
N PRO A 78 4.65 33.16 -17.31
CA PRO A 78 4.58 33.45 -18.73
C PRO A 78 5.63 32.65 -19.47
N ALA A 79 5.19 31.90 -20.47
CA ALA A 79 5.96 31.13 -21.43
C ALA A 79 7.39 30.73 -20.98
N GLY A 80 7.53 29.57 -20.40
CA GLY A 80 8.84 28.89 -20.27
C GLY A 80 9.49 28.85 -18.89
N ASP A 81 8.92 29.45 -17.85
CA ASP A 81 9.45 29.28 -16.50
C ASP A 81 8.85 28.04 -15.85
N ASP A 82 9.60 26.96 -15.93
CA ASP A 82 9.28 25.66 -15.31
C ASP A 82 9.78 25.55 -13.86
N SER A 83 10.09 26.66 -13.20
CA SER A 83 10.65 26.69 -11.83
C SER A 83 9.60 26.64 -10.71
N TRP A 84 8.30 26.65 -11.03
CA TRP A 84 7.23 26.64 -10.02
C TRP A 84 7.18 25.32 -9.24
N THR A 85 6.95 25.42 -7.96
CA THR A 85 6.83 24.29 -7.04
C THR A 85 5.65 24.48 -6.10
N PHE A 86 5.15 23.39 -5.54
CA PHE A 86 4.08 23.41 -4.56
C PHE A 86 4.27 22.35 -3.49
N ASP A 87 3.57 22.52 -2.39
CA ASP A 87 3.40 21.52 -1.34
C ASP A 87 2.01 20.90 -1.46
N ALA A 88 1.82 19.68 -0.99
CA ALA A 88 0.52 19.02 -0.98
C ALA A 88 0.20 18.40 0.37
N ILE A 89 -1.05 18.59 0.81
CA ILE A 89 -1.67 17.81 1.88
C ILE A 89 -2.80 17.01 1.23
N VAL A 90 -2.74 15.71 1.34
CA VAL A 90 -3.73 14.81 0.77
C VAL A 90 -4.44 14.02 1.87
N HIS A 91 -5.72 13.77 1.71
CA HIS A 91 -6.49 12.91 2.61
C HIS A 91 -7.04 11.71 1.84
N SER A 92 -6.98 10.53 2.47
CA SER A 92 -7.63 9.32 1.93
C SER A 92 -7.23 9.05 0.47
N THR A 93 -8.19 8.92 -0.45
CA THR A 93 -8.00 8.67 -1.89
C THR A 93 -7.22 9.77 -2.61
N GLY A 94 -7.15 10.98 -2.05
CA GLY A 94 -6.32 12.06 -2.61
C GLY A 94 -4.86 11.66 -2.79
N MET A 95 -4.37 10.70 -1.98
CA MET A 95 -3.04 10.12 -2.15
C MET A 95 -2.92 9.35 -3.47
N LEU A 96 -3.91 8.56 -3.84
CA LEU A 96 -3.86 7.81 -5.10
C LEU A 96 -3.91 8.71 -6.32
N VAL A 97 -4.65 9.82 -6.25
CA VAL A 97 -4.66 10.83 -7.32
C VAL A 97 -3.27 11.43 -7.51
N LEU A 98 -2.62 11.83 -6.42
CA LEU A 98 -1.29 12.44 -6.48
C LEU A 98 -0.22 11.42 -6.92
N ARG A 99 -0.26 10.20 -6.39
CA ARG A 99 0.62 9.12 -6.82
C ARG A 99 0.48 8.83 -8.31
N GLN A 100 -0.75 8.74 -8.80
CA GLN A 100 -1.02 8.52 -10.22
C GLN A 100 -0.49 9.68 -11.07
N TRP A 101 -0.67 10.91 -10.63
CA TRP A 101 -0.13 12.07 -11.32
C TRP A 101 1.40 12.01 -11.45
N LEU A 102 2.10 11.65 -10.38
CA LEU A 102 3.56 11.48 -10.41
C LEU A 102 3.97 10.30 -11.30
N ALA A 103 3.33 9.14 -11.14
CA ALA A 103 3.69 7.92 -11.85
C ALA A 103 3.37 7.94 -13.36
N SER A 104 2.50 8.85 -13.81
CA SER A 104 2.18 9.05 -15.23
C SER A 104 2.98 10.19 -15.88
N ASP A 105 4.04 10.65 -15.20
CA ASP A 105 4.91 11.70 -15.76
C ASP A 105 5.64 11.20 -17.02
N PRO A 106 5.40 11.80 -18.20
CA PRO A 106 6.10 11.43 -19.42
C PRO A 106 7.60 11.78 -19.41
N PHE A 107 8.00 12.67 -18.50
CA PHE A 107 9.36 13.15 -18.32
C PHE A 107 10.00 12.60 -17.05
N LEU A 108 9.52 11.46 -16.56
CA LEU A 108 9.98 10.89 -15.30
C LEU A 108 11.50 10.78 -15.24
N GLY A 109 12.09 11.57 -14.34
CA GLY A 109 13.52 11.59 -14.11
C GLY A 109 13.92 12.85 -13.34
N THR A 110 14.86 12.69 -12.42
CA THR A 110 15.32 13.78 -11.57
C THR A 110 16.10 14.84 -12.34
N ASP A 111 16.65 14.49 -13.52
CA ASP A 111 17.46 15.36 -14.34
C ASP A 111 16.66 16.21 -15.33
N ASN A 112 15.38 15.84 -15.58
CA ASN A 112 14.55 16.61 -16.49
C ASN A 112 13.85 17.77 -15.77
N PRO A 113 14.07 19.04 -16.17
CA PRO A 113 13.43 20.19 -15.55
C PRO A 113 11.91 20.18 -15.62
N GLN A 114 11.32 19.49 -16.62
CA GLN A 114 9.87 19.40 -16.81
C GLN A 114 9.23 18.28 -15.98
N SER A 115 10.00 17.43 -15.32
CA SER A 115 9.48 16.33 -14.53
C SER A 115 8.57 16.81 -13.39
N ARG A 116 7.43 16.12 -13.23
CA ARG A 116 6.44 16.40 -12.18
C ARG A 116 7.02 16.21 -10.78
N ILE A 117 7.98 15.32 -10.62
CA ILE A 117 8.62 15.05 -9.33
C ILE A 117 9.34 16.29 -8.79
N ARG A 118 9.83 17.16 -9.65
CA ARG A 118 10.49 18.42 -9.27
C ARG A 118 9.51 19.52 -8.86
N ARG A 119 8.23 19.36 -9.21
CA ARG A 119 7.16 20.34 -8.88
C ARG A 119 6.67 20.19 -7.45
N LEU A 120 6.61 18.97 -6.95
CA LEU A 120 6.15 18.66 -5.61
C LEU A 120 7.33 18.70 -4.63
N LYS A 121 7.32 19.65 -3.70
CA LYS A 121 8.37 19.76 -2.67
C LYS A 121 8.09 18.92 -1.44
N HIS A 122 6.88 19.07 -0.91
CA HIS A 122 6.48 18.37 0.31
C HIS A 122 5.15 17.69 0.09
N LEU A 123 5.04 16.47 0.57
CA LEU A 123 3.82 15.67 0.55
C LEU A 123 3.45 15.23 1.96
N VAL A 124 2.31 15.69 2.43
CA VAL A 124 1.72 15.23 3.70
C VAL A 124 0.49 14.39 3.40
N GLY A 125 0.51 13.13 3.83
CA GLY A 125 -0.67 12.26 3.84
C GLY A 125 -1.37 12.32 5.19
N LEU A 126 -2.67 12.68 5.19
CA LEU A 126 -3.56 12.53 6.34
C LEU A 126 -4.42 11.29 6.12
N ALA A 127 -4.17 10.23 6.89
CA ALA A 127 -4.87 8.95 6.74
C ALA A 127 -5.00 8.50 5.27
N PRO A 128 -3.90 8.49 4.50
CA PRO A 128 -3.96 8.28 3.06
C PRO A 128 -4.32 6.83 2.73
N ALA A 129 -5.18 6.61 1.75
CA ALA A 129 -5.50 5.28 1.23
C ALA A 129 -4.44 4.82 0.23
N THR A 130 -3.17 4.77 0.66
CA THR A 130 -2.01 4.48 -0.20
C THR A 130 -2.13 3.16 -0.95
N PHE A 131 -2.66 2.13 -0.29
CA PHE A 131 -2.93 0.81 -0.88
C PHE A 131 -4.41 0.43 -0.84
N GLY A 132 -5.30 1.42 -0.86
CA GLY A 132 -6.74 1.18 -0.85
C GLY A 132 -7.34 1.03 0.54
N SER A 133 -8.57 0.50 0.58
CA SER A 133 -9.36 0.35 1.80
C SER A 133 -10.14 -0.96 1.79
N PRO A 134 -10.21 -1.69 2.92
CA PRO A 134 -11.03 -2.89 3.02
C PRO A 134 -12.52 -2.60 2.81
N GLN A 135 -12.91 -1.35 2.95
CA GLN A 135 -14.30 -0.92 2.84
C GLN A 135 -14.74 -0.64 1.41
N ALA A 136 -13.81 -0.48 0.49
CA ALA A 136 -14.12 -0.32 -0.92
C ALA A 136 -14.91 -1.53 -1.48
N LYS A 137 -14.60 -2.75 -1.03
CA LYS A 137 -15.31 -3.98 -1.40
C LYS A 137 -16.71 -4.08 -0.80
N GLN A 138 -16.89 -3.63 0.44
CA GLN A 138 -18.18 -3.69 1.12
C GLN A 138 -19.20 -2.73 0.50
N GLY A 139 -18.75 -1.91 -0.41
CA GLY A 139 -19.55 -1.19 -1.35
C GLY A 139 -20.35 -0.01 -0.79
N ARG A 140 -20.99 0.58 -1.73
CA ARG A 140 -21.84 1.76 -1.74
C ARG A 140 -22.71 2.01 -0.51
N SER A 141 -23.12 0.95 0.22
CA SER A 141 -24.01 1.07 1.36
C SER A 141 -23.30 1.50 2.65
N TRP A 142 -22.05 1.12 2.83
CA TRP A 142 -21.35 1.33 4.08
C TRP A 142 -20.60 2.67 4.16
N LEU A 143 -19.87 3.04 3.10
CA LEU A 143 -19.36 4.41 2.98
C LEU A 143 -20.50 5.44 3.10
N GLY A 144 -21.65 5.16 2.48
CA GLY A 144 -22.85 5.98 2.60
C GLY A 144 -23.44 6.04 4.03
N ALA A 145 -23.38 4.93 4.79
CA ALA A 145 -23.88 4.90 6.17
C ALA A 145 -22.97 5.64 7.15
N LEU A 146 -21.66 5.55 6.95
CA LEU A 146 -20.65 6.24 7.76
C LEU A 146 -20.80 7.76 7.68
N ILE A 147 -21.20 8.25 6.52
CA ILE A 147 -21.33 9.68 6.23
C ILE A 147 -22.74 10.19 6.53
N LYS A 148 -23.76 9.33 6.51
CA LYS A 148 -25.11 9.69 6.99
C LYS A 148 -25.14 10.11 8.46
N GLY A 149 -24.16 9.69 9.27
CA GLY A 149 -23.97 10.18 10.64
C GLY A 149 -23.47 11.64 10.70
N ASN A 150 -22.90 12.16 9.62
CA ASN A 150 -22.38 13.52 9.54
C ASN A 150 -23.30 14.34 8.63
N ARG A 151 -24.29 15.03 9.20
CA ARG A 151 -25.42 15.72 8.54
C ARG A 151 -25.08 16.79 7.50
N HIS A 152 -23.80 16.95 7.13
CA HIS A 152 -23.33 17.96 6.19
C HIS A 152 -22.94 17.43 4.80
N LEU A 153 -23.10 16.12 4.55
CA LEU A 153 -22.77 15.54 3.25
C LEU A 153 -24.08 15.08 2.57
N GLY A 154 -24.37 15.70 1.43
CA GLY A 154 -25.62 15.51 0.70
C GLY A 154 -25.81 14.12 0.09
N PRO A 155 -26.99 13.84 -0.52
CA PRO A 155 -27.39 12.52 -1.03
C PRO A 155 -26.61 12.00 -2.23
N ASP A 156 -25.76 12.80 -2.88
CA ASP A 156 -25.00 12.43 -4.09
C ASP A 156 -23.87 11.42 -3.85
N PHE A 157 -23.71 11.03 -2.62
CA PHE A 157 -22.65 10.18 -2.11
C PHE A 157 -22.78 8.69 -2.43
N LEU A 158 -23.97 8.24 -2.81
CA LEU A 158 -24.30 6.83 -3.02
C LEU A 158 -23.88 6.29 -4.39
N ASN A 159 -23.38 7.15 -5.27
CA ASN A 159 -23.04 6.82 -6.65
C ASN A 159 -21.54 6.95 -6.93
N ALA A 160 -20.73 6.37 -6.06
CA ALA A 160 -19.31 6.22 -6.34
C ALA A 160 -19.11 5.43 -7.64
N GLY A 161 -18.38 5.96 -8.60
CA GLY A 161 -18.08 5.27 -9.84
C GLY A 161 -17.40 3.92 -9.58
N ASN A 162 -17.89 2.87 -10.17
CA ASN A 162 -17.41 1.51 -9.93
C ASN A 162 -15.90 1.38 -10.16
N GLN A 163 -15.34 2.06 -11.14
CA GLN A 163 -13.92 2.01 -11.51
C GLN A 163 -12.99 2.63 -10.45
N VAL A 164 -13.42 3.71 -9.79
CA VAL A 164 -12.63 4.30 -8.69
C VAL A 164 -12.65 3.39 -7.48
N LEU A 165 -13.81 2.79 -7.16
CA LEU A 165 -13.93 1.82 -6.06
C LEU A 165 -13.14 0.56 -6.33
N ASP A 166 -13.12 0.09 -7.58
CA ASP A 166 -12.31 -1.03 -8.02
C ASP A 166 -10.81 -0.77 -7.76
N GLY A 167 -10.31 0.39 -8.16
CA GLY A 167 -8.93 0.79 -7.88
C GLY A 167 -8.62 1.00 -6.39
N LEU A 168 -9.66 1.32 -5.57
CA LEU A 168 -9.55 1.49 -4.12
C LEU A 168 -9.64 0.17 -3.35
N GLU A 169 -10.07 -0.91 -3.96
CA GLU A 169 -10.17 -2.22 -3.29
C GLU A 169 -8.79 -2.70 -2.86
N LEU A 170 -8.71 -3.29 -1.66
CA LEU A 170 -7.46 -3.88 -1.17
C LEU A 170 -6.97 -4.97 -2.11
N GLY A 171 -5.66 -4.95 -2.36
CA GLY A 171 -5.04 -5.88 -3.28
C GLY A 171 -5.37 -5.61 -4.74
N SER A 172 -5.99 -4.47 -5.09
CA SER A 172 -6.32 -4.17 -6.47
C SER A 172 -5.09 -4.21 -7.38
N ARG A 173 -5.26 -4.71 -8.59
CA ARG A 173 -4.24 -4.66 -9.62
C ARG A 173 -3.72 -3.24 -9.84
N TYR A 174 -4.60 -2.24 -9.72
CA TYR A 174 -4.23 -0.83 -9.84
C TYR A 174 -3.17 -0.41 -8.81
N THR A 175 -3.39 -0.69 -7.52
CA THR A 175 -2.42 -0.31 -6.47
C THR A 175 -1.13 -1.10 -6.57
N TRP A 176 -1.18 -2.34 -7.04
CA TRP A 176 -0.02 -3.17 -7.36
C TRP A 176 0.83 -2.55 -8.48
N GLU A 177 0.22 -2.25 -9.63
CA GLU A 177 0.90 -1.64 -10.77
C GLU A 177 1.45 -0.25 -10.44
N LEU A 178 0.70 0.54 -9.66
CA LEU A 178 1.13 1.88 -9.24
C LEU A 178 2.37 1.80 -8.35
N ALA A 179 2.39 0.89 -7.37
CA ALA A 179 3.54 0.70 -6.49
C ALA A 179 4.80 0.25 -7.24
N HIS A 180 4.65 -0.54 -8.31
CA HIS A 180 5.78 -0.90 -9.18
C HIS A 180 6.34 0.29 -9.95
N LYS A 181 5.53 1.31 -10.21
CA LYS A 181 5.99 2.53 -10.90
C LYS A 181 6.63 3.53 -9.96
N ASP A 182 6.03 3.77 -8.79
CA ASP A 182 6.40 4.90 -7.94
C ASP A 182 7.19 4.55 -6.68
N MET A 183 7.16 3.28 -6.22
CA MET A 183 7.80 2.88 -4.95
C MET A 183 8.94 1.88 -5.12
N VAL A 184 8.72 0.82 -5.90
CA VAL A 184 9.70 -0.27 -6.07
C VAL A 184 10.30 -0.32 -7.47
N GLY A 185 10.00 0.66 -8.31
CA GLY A 185 10.58 0.83 -9.64
C GLY A 185 12.06 1.24 -9.57
N ALA A 186 12.69 1.33 -10.75
CA ALA A 186 14.09 1.72 -10.88
C ALA A 186 14.39 3.13 -10.33
N THR A 187 13.39 4.02 -10.36
CA THR A 187 13.47 5.38 -9.82
C THR A 187 12.32 5.59 -8.84
N PRO A 188 12.54 5.33 -7.55
CA PRO A 188 11.54 5.61 -6.52
C PRO A 188 11.23 7.11 -6.45
N LEU A 189 9.93 7.42 -6.31
CA LEU A 189 9.48 8.81 -6.35
C LEU A 189 9.43 9.48 -4.97
N TYR A 190 9.70 8.75 -3.90
CA TYR A 190 9.59 9.23 -2.52
C TYR A 190 10.88 8.98 -1.77
N ASP A 191 11.60 10.04 -1.45
CA ASP A 191 12.85 10.00 -0.68
C ASP A 191 13.00 11.29 0.15
N LYS A 192 14.21 11.63 0.56
CA LYS A 192 14.57 12.78 1.41
C LYS A 192 14.91 14.06 0.63
N GLY A 193 14.36 14.25 -0.59
CA GLY A 193 14.85 15.32 -1.44
C GLY A 193 16.35 15.14 -1.82
N PRO A 194 17.00 16.09 -2.48
CA PRO A 194 16.40 17.27 -3.07
C PRO A 194 15.68 17.02 -4.40
N ASN A 195 15.84 15.81 -4.97
CA ASN A 195 15.30 15.46 -6.29
C ASN A 195 13.94 14.76 -6.24
N THR A 196 13.47 14.44 -5.05
CA THR A 196 12.16 13.83 -4.78
C THR A 196 11.43 14.66 -3.72
N PRO A 197 10.09 14.58 -3.61
CA PRO A 197 9.40 15.26 -2.52
C PRO A 197 9.83 14.72 -1.16
N TYR A 198 9.90 15.60 -0.17
CA TYR A 198 9.90 15.20 1.23
C TYR A 198 8.50 14.69 1.58
N VAL A 199 8.41 13.57 2.28
CA VAL A 199 7.13 12.92 2.57
C VAL A 199 6.94 12.69 4.06
N ALA A 200 5.69 12.88 4.52
CA ALA A 200 5.24 12.55 5.87
C ALA A 200 3.81 11.95 5.82
N VAL A 201 3.56 10.91 6.60
CA VAL A 201 2.24 10.29 6.73
C VAL A 201 1.77 10.38 8.16
N PHE A 202 0.60 10.99 8.39
CA PHE A 202 -0.09 11.03 9.67
C PHE A 202 -1.32 10.13 9.62
N ILE A 203 -1.49 9.29 10.63
CA ILE A 203 -2.59 8.32 10.71
C ILE A 203 -3.23 8.33 12.08
N GLY A 204 -4.56 8.25 12.14
CA GLY A 204 -5.28 8.03 13.38
C GLY A 204 -5.10 6.60 13.91
N ASN A 205 -5.13 6.41 15.22
CA ASN A 205 -4.89 5.13 15.85
C ASN A 205 -6.13 4.53 16.54
N VAL A 206 -7.32 5.09 16.29
CA VAL A 206 -8.60 4.56 16.75
C VAL A 206 -9.56 4.39 15.58
N GLY A 207 -10.51 3.46 15.72
CA GLY A 207 -11.63 3.32 14.79
C GLY A 207 -12.77 4.28 15.13
N TYR A 208 -13.89 4.08 14.45
CA TYR A 208 -15.12 4.81 14.74
C TYR A 208 -15.80 4.29 16.00
N ASP A 209 -16.55 5.16 16.68
CA ASP A 209 -17.31 4.83 17.88
C ASP A 209 -18.79 4.51 17.58
N GLY A 210 -19.50 3.99 18.59
CA GLY A 210 -20.93 3.70 18.50
C GLY A 210 -21.27 2.59 17.51
N VAL A 211 -22.35 2.72 16.77
CA VAL A 211 -22.80 1.71 15.78
C VAL A 211 -21.80 1.52 14.67
N ALA A 212 -21.07 2.57 14.29
CA ALA A 212 -20.05 2.51 13.25
C ALA A 212 -18.84 1.63 13.64
N SER A 213 -18.63 1.38 14.94
CA SER A 213 -17.54 0.53 15.44
C SER A 213 -17.63 -0.92 14.97
N LEU A 214 -18.82 -1.41 14.66
CA LEU A 214 -19.06 -2.77 14.15
C LEU A 214 -18.40 -3.04 12.80
N ALA A 215 -18.07 -1.98 12.09
CA ALA A 215 -17.47 -2.04 10.78
C ALA A 215 -15.99 -1.62 10.76
N ASN A 216 -15.39 -1.38 11.91
CA ASN A 216 -13.95 -1.05 11.99
C ASN A 216 -13.11 -2.26 11.58
N PRO A 217 -12.27 -2.13 10.53
CA PRO A 217 -11.34 -3.19 10.20
C PRO A 217 -10.27 -3.31 11.30
N PRO A 218 -9.80 -4.53 11.59
CA PRO A 218 -8.68 -4.71 12.51
C PRO A 218 -7.43 -3.95 12.03
N GLY A 219 -6.70 -3.33 12.96
CA GLY A 219 -5.46 -2.61 12.64
C GLY A 219 -5.64 -1.41 11.70
N ALA A 220 -6.73 -0.66 11.89
CA ALA A 220 -7.14 0.45 11.02
C ALA A 220 -7.56 1.68 11.83
N ASP A 221 -7.66 2.82 11.14
CA ASP A 221 -8.20 4.08 11.66
C ASP A 221 -9.73 4.17 11.55
N GLY A 222 -10.38 3.05 11.29
CA GLY A 222 -11.80 2.93 10.98
C GLY A 222 -12.09 2.76 9.48
N THR A 223 -11.22 3.20 8.59
CA THR A 223 -11.40 3.12 7.13
C THR A 223 -10.20 2.50 6.43
N VAL A 224 -8.99 2.93 6.74
CA VAL A 224 -7.76 2.47 6.09
C VAL A 224 -6.89 1.73 7.11
N ARG A 225 -6.32 0.60 6.70
CA ARG A 225 -5.37 -0.16 7.53
C ARG A 225 -4.09 0.63 7.74
N TRP A 226 -3.55 0.61 8.95
CA TRP A 226 -2.35 1.39 9.29
C TRP A 226 -1.16 1.10 8.38
N ALA A 227 -0.84 -0.17 8.13
CA ALA A 227 0.24 -0.51 7.21
C ALA A 227 -0.06 -0.08 5.75
N GLY A 228 -1.34 -0.09 5.35
CA GLY A 228 -1.79 0.33 4.03
C GLY A 228 -1.79 1.86 3.81
N CYS A 229 -1.60 2.66 4.86
CA CYS A 229 -1.40 4.11 4.77
C CYS A 229 0.05 4.47 4.44
N ALA A 230 1.01 3.67 4.90
CA ALA A 230 2.43 3.97 4.78
C ALA A 230 2.90 3.96 3.32
N LEU A 231 3.95 4.74 3.05
CA LEU A 231 4.73 4.67 1.81
C LEU A 231 5.94 3.74 1.95
N ASN A 232 6.03 3.02 3.06
CA ASN A 232 7.07 2.03 3.33
C ASN A 232 6.73 0.73 2.59
N THR A 233 7.36 0.52 1.45
CA THR A 233 7.02 -0.59 0.53
C THR A 233 8.28 -1.28 0.07
N ARG A 234 8.21 -2.61 0.02
CA ARG A 234 9.23 -3.49 -0.54
C ARG A 234 8.61 -4.49 -1.48
N LYS A 235 9.43 -5.05 -2.35
CA LYS A 235 9.06 -6.20 -3.16
C LYS A 235 9.82 -7.43 -2.71
N VAL A 236 9.09 -8.52 -2.53
CA VAL A 236 9.61 -9.87 -2.28
C VAL A 236 9.15 -10.73 -3.43
N SER A 237 10.04 -11.57 -3.94
CA SER A 237 9.71 -12.55 -4.97
C SER A 237 10.10 -13.94 -4.48
N VAL A 238 9.21 -14.90 -4.71
CA VAL A 238 9.40 -16.32 -4.39
C VAL A 238 9.19 -17.12 -5.67
N ASP A 239 10.16 -17.95 -6.05
CA ASP A 239 10.19 -18.66 -7.32
C ASP A 239 10.16 -20.18 -7.12
N PHE A 240 9.01 -20.76 -7.40
CA PHE A 240 8.77 -22.20 -7.37
C PHE A 240 8.91 -22.87 -8.74
N ARG A 241 9.29 -22.13 -9.77
CA ARG A 241 9.46 -22.72 -11.11
C ARG A 241 10.62 -23.70 -11.15
N ARG A 242 10.58 -24.61 -12.10
CA ARG A 242 11.64 -25.62 -12.36
C ARG A 242 13.00 -24.93 -12.42
N ASP A 243 13.13 -23.98 -13.31
CA ASP A 243 14.31 -23.16 -13.50
C ASP A 243 14.09 -21.80 -12.82
N ALA A 244 14.58 -21.65 -11.60
CA ALA A 244 14.47 -20.39 -10.87
C ALA A 244 15.17 -19.26 -11.63
N LYS A 245 14.45 -18.15 -11.84
CA LYS A 245 14.92 -16.99 -12.62
C LYS A 245 15.31 -15.79 -11.76
N LEU A 246 15.12 -15.89 -10.42
CA LEU A 246 15.54 -14.83 -9.52
C LEU A 246 17.05 -14.84 -9.32
N SER A 247 17.61 -13.65 -9.11
CA SER A 247 19.02 -13.48 -8.76
C SER A 247 19.15 -12.64 -7.51
N ASN A 248 20.06 -13.03 -6.62
CA ASN A 248 20.41 -12.21 -5.46
C ASN A 248 21.31 -11.04 -5.84
N ALA A 249 21.70 -10.23 -4.87
CA ALA A 249 22.58 -9.07 -5.10
C ALA A 249 23.98 -9.42 -5.64
N ALA A 250 24.41 -10.68 -5.48
CA ALA A 250 25.68 -11.19 -6.01
C ALA A 250 25.52 -11.82 -7.41
N GLY A 251 24.34 -11.72 -8.03
CA GLY A 251 24.06 -12.33 -9.34
C GLY A 251 23.86 -13.86 -9.32
N GLN A 252 23.78 -14.48 -8.16
CA GLN A 252 23.56 -15.90 -8.02
C GLN A 252 22.07 -16.24 -8.09
N THR A 253 21.71 -17.31 -8.77
CA THR A 253 20.33 -17.81 -8.81
C THR A 253 19.82 -18.14 -7.41
N CYS A 254 18.63 -17.68 -7.09
CA CYS A 254 17.97 -17.93 -5.82
C CYS A 254 16.47 -18.17 -6.01
N ARG A 255 15.82 -18.80 -5.03
CA ARG A 255 14.37 -19.04 -5.04
C ARG A 255 13.56 -17.98 -4.29
N CYS A 256 14.21 -17.16 -3.50
CA CYS A 256 13.57 -16.02 -2.88
C CYS A 256 14.50 -14.81 -2.88
N ASN A 257 13.93 -13.65 -3.09
CA ASN A 257 14.65 -12.39 -3.12
C ASN A 257 13.80 -11.27 -2.52
N ILE A 258 14.47 -10.31 -1.92
CA ILE A 258 13.84 -9.09 -1.41
C ILE A 258 14.53 -7.88 -2.01
N SER A 259 13.75 -6.95 -2.54
CA SER A 259 14.27 -5.67 -3.03
C SER A 259 14.86 -4.87 -1.86
N ARG A 260 16.00 -4.27 -2.08
CA ARG A 260 16.60 -3.38 -1.09
C ARG A 260 15.78 -2.09 -0.99
N TRP A 261 15.79 -1.51 0.20
CA TRP A 261 15.40 -0.11 0.33
C TRP A 261 16.35 0.75 -0.52
N THR A 262 15.81 1.70 -1.25
CA THR A 262 16.58 2.53 -2.17
C THR A 262 17.46 3.58 -1.48
N SER A 263 17.21 3.84 -0.20
CA SER A 263 18.05 4.66 0.66
C SER A 263 18.27 3.93 1.98
N ASN A 264 19.23 4.36 2.79
CA ASN A 264 19.41 3.89 4.17
C ASN A 264 18.19 4.19 5.07
N ARG A 265 17.06 4.48 4.46
CA ARG A 265 15.77 4.75 5.04
C ARG A 265 14.82 3.60 4.81
N GLN A 266 14.07 3.34 5.83
CA GLN A 266 12.95 2.41 5.81
C GLN A 266 11.66 3.07 5.24
N GLY A 267 11.83 4.05 4.32
CA GLY A 267 10.74 4.76 3.68
C GLY A 267 10.31 6.05 4.40
N ALA A 268 9.12 6.57 4.07
CA ALA A 268 8.57 7.77 4.68
C ALA A 268 8.09 7.51 6.12
N PRO A 269 8.27 8.44 7.06
CA PRO A 269 7.80 8.25 8.43
C PRO A 269 6.28 8.18 8.49
N MET A 270 5.78 7.17 9.19
CA MET A 270 4.37 7.06 9.57
C MET A 270 4.22 7.52 11.02
N ILE A 271 3.39 8.53 11.21
CA ILE A 271 3.25 9.24 12.47
C ILE A 271 1.84 8.99 13.01
N ALA A 272 1.75 8.25 14.12
CA ALA A 272 0.47 8.00 14.78
C ALA A 272 -0.04 9.25 15.52
N VAL A 273 -1.30 9.61 15.26
CA VAL A 273 -1.99 10.70 15.96
C VAL A 273 -2.98 10.08 16.94
N ASP A 274 -2.63 10.16 18.23
CA ASP A 274 -3.38 9.49 19.28
C ASP A 274 -4.81 10.01 19.39
N GLY A 275 -5.77 9.07 19.54
CA GLY A 275 -7.19 9.35 19.70
C GLY A 275 -7.91 9.84 18.44
N LYS A 276 -7.25 9.89 17.27
CA LYS A 276 -7.88 10.26 15.99
C LYS A 276 -8.24 9.02 15.17
N ASN A 277 -9.36 9.11 14.45
CA ASN A 277 -9.79 8.18 13.43
C ASN A 277 -9.70 8.82 12.04
N HIS A 278 -10.12 8.09 11.01
CA HIS A 278 -10.07 8.55 9.61
C HIS A 278 -10.76 9.89 9.35
N GLY A 279 -11.89 10.13 10.02
CA GLY A 279 -12.66 11.38 9.88
C GLY A 279 -12.13 12.49 10.78
N THR A 280 -11.86 12.19 12.06
CA THR A 280 -11.47 13.19 13.05
C THR A 280 -10.07 13.73 12.84
N ILE A 281 -9.18 12.99 12.17
CA ILE A 281 -7.85 13.51 11.80
C ILE A 281 -7.94 14.71 10.85
N VAL A 282 -9.05 14.80 10.09
CA VAL A 282 -9.32 15.92 9.16
C VAL A 282 -10.22 16.96 9.77
N ALA A 283 -11.31 16.53 10.43
CA ALA A 283 -12.33 17.43 10.97
C ALA A 283 -11.85 18.21 12.20
N GLU A 284 -10.90 17.66 12.95
CA GLU A 284 -10.42 18.20 14.21
C GLU A 284 -8.88 18.26 14.21
N PRO A 285 -8.27 19.26 13.55
CA PRO A 285 -6.83 19.40 13.49
C PRO A 285 -6.19 19.41 14.90
N ASP A 286 -5.22 18.52 15.09
CA ASP A 286 -4.41 18.52 16.28
C ASP A 286 -3.34 19.64 16.22
N GLN A 287 -3.21 20.43 17.26
CA GLN A 287 -2.30 21.59 17.28
C GLN A 287 -0.83 21.17 17.18
N GLN A 288 -0.43 20.03 17.78
CA GLN A 288 0.94 19.54 17.67
C GLN A 288 1.25 19.05 16.26
N VAL A 289 0.29 18.38 15.62
CA VAL A 289 0.39 17.98 14.20
C VAL A 289 0.49 19.21 13.31
N ALA A 290 -0.30 20.25 13.55
CA ALA A 290 -0.23 21.51 12.80
C ALA A 290 1.15 22.17 12.94
N ASN A 291 1.72 22.18 14.13
CA ASN A 291 3.07 22.68 14.36
C ASN A 291 4.13 21.84 13.64
N LEU A 292 4.01 20.51 13.65
CA LEU A 292 4.90 19.61 12.90
C LEU A 292 4.81 19.87 11.40
N MET A 293 3.60 20.03 10.85
CA MET A 293 3.40 20.34 9.42
C MET A 293 3.98 21.71 9.04
N THR A 294 3.79 22.74 9.88
CA THR A 294 4.36 24.07 9.62
C THR A 294 5.89 24.02 9.56
N ARG A 295 6.51 23.20 10.39
CA ARG A 295 7.96 22.97 10.37
C ARG A 295 8.39 22.11 9.17
N PHE A 296 7.58 21.13 8.80
CA PHE A 296 7.82 20.25 7.66
C PHE A 296 7.93 21.04 6.35
N PHE A 297 7.04 21.99 6.11
CA PHE A 297 7.09 22.83 4.91
C PHE A 297 8.29 23.80 4.87
N LYS A 298 9.11 23.83 5.91
CA LYS A 298 10.38 24.59 5.95
C LYS A 298 11.60 23.69 5.74
N VAL A 299 11.41 22.40 5.57
CA VAL A 299 12.48 21.46 5.25
C VAL A 299 13.00 21.74 3.85
N VAL A 300 14.30 21.88 3.69
CA VAL A 300 14.95 22.21 2.40
C VAL A 300 16.09 21.28 2.02
N ASP A 301 16.55 20.47 2.97
CA ASP A 301 17.65 19.53 2.80
C ASP A 301 17.49 18.31 3.69
N GLU A 302 18.33 17.31 3.52
CA GLU A 302 18.30 16.07 4.28
C GLU A 302 18.55 16.29 5.79
N GLY A 303 19.40 17.23 6.17
CA GLY A 303 19.72 17.53 7.55
C GLY A 303 18.52 18.10 8.29
N SER A 304 17.83 19.08 7.70
CA SER A 304 16.61 19.67 8.24
C SER A 304 15.45 18.65 8.29
N TYR A 305 15.39 17.77 7.29
CA TYR A 305 14.42 16.69 7.29
C TYR A 305 14.68 15.68 8.40
N ASN A 306 15.90 15.20 8.59
CA ASN A 306 16.24 14.23 9.64
C ASN A 306 15.95 14.79 11.03
N THR A 307 16.21 16.08 11.26
CA THR A 307 15.85 16.77 12.51
C THR A 307 14.33 16.80 12.71
N TRP A 308 13.59 17.16 11.69
CA TRP A 308 12.14 17.16 11.72
C TRP A 308 11.56 15.75 11.94
N GLU A 309 12.09 14.76 11.25
CA GLU A 309 11.65 13.35 11.34
C GLU A 309 11.82 12.80 12.77
N ALA A 310 12.93 13.08 13.41
CA ALA A 310 13.18 12.65 14.81
C ALA A 310 12.12 13.21 15.77
N ASP A 311 11.76 14.48 15.62
CA ASP A 311 10.70 15.10 16.42
C ASP A 311 9.32 14.52 16.12
N ALA A 312 9.03 14.30 14.83
CA ALA A 312 7.75 13.73 14.37
C ALA A 312 7.57 12.29 14.86
N LEU A 313 8.62 11.47 14.80
CA LEU A 313 8.60 10.10 15.33
C LEU A 313 8.46 10.11 16.87
N THR A 314 9.13 11.03 17.56
CA THR A 314 8.96 11.20 19.03
C THR A 314 7.50 11.53 19.38
N PHE A 315 6.84 12.37 18.60
CA PHE A 315 5.41 12.63 18.73
C PHE A 315 4.59 11.37 18.47
N GLY A 316 4.82 10.69 17.34
CA GLY A 316 4.08 9.50 16.91
C GLY A 316 4.23 8.31 17.87
N ASN A 317 5.38 8.17 18.52
CA ASN A 317 5.63 7.11 19.49
C ASN A 317 4.66 7.11 20.68
N LYS A 318 4.00 8.23 20.96
CA LYS A 318 2.94 8.29 21.99
C LYS A 318 1.68 7.51 21.59
N GLY A 319 1.40 7.43 20.29
CA GLY A 319 0.25 6.71 19.76
C GLY A 319 0.52 5.22 19.48
N LEU A 320 1.78 4.80 19.33
CA LEU A 320 2.15 3.43 18.99
C LEU A 320 1.70 2.37 20.02
N PRO A 321 1.73 2.60 21.34
CA PRO A 321 1.28 1.60 22.30
C PRO A 321 -0.16 1.13 22.04
N ARG A 322 -1.03 2.01 21.60
CA ARG A 322 -2.43 1.66 21.25
C ARG A 322 -2.49 0.78 19.99
N MET A 323 -1.66 1.08 18.98
CA MET A 323 -1.58 0.32 17.74
C MET A 323 -0.94 -1.06 17.94
N ASN A 324 -0.03 -1.16 18.91
CA ASN A 324 0.68 -2.38 19.29
C ASN A 324 -0.05 -3.18 20.38
N ALA A 325 -1.16 -2.68 20.91
CA ALA A 325 -1.87 -3.32 22.02
C ALA A 325 -2.19 -4.80 21.72
N PRO A 326 -2.16 -5.68 22.73
CA PRO A 326 -2.55 -7.07 22.56
C PRO A 326 -4.01 -7.18 22.10
N SER A 327 -4.33 -8.25 21.39
CA SER A 327 -5.70 -8.55 21.00
C SER A 327 -6.56 -8.80 22.21
N LYS A 328 -7.88 -8.61 22.09
CA LYS A 328 -8.86 -8.92 23.15
C LYS A 328 -8.86 -10.39 23.56
N ASP A 329 -8.32 -11.26 22.72
CA ASP A 329 -8.16 -12.70 22.97
C ASP A 329 -6.98 -13.07 23.89
N GLY A 330 -6.26 -12.06 24.42
CA GLY A 330 -5.17 -12.28 25.36
C GLY A 330 -3.85 -12.69 24.72
N SER A 331 -3.71 -12.69 23.39
CA SER A 331 -2.42 -12.90 22.74
C SER A 331 -1.46 -11.78 23.13
N THR A 332 -0.37 -12.15 23.79
CA THR A 332 0.64 -11.23 24.33
C THR A 332 1.54 -10.65 23.23
N GLY A 333 1.98 -9.39 23.41
CA GLY A 333 3.09 -8.82 22.63
C GLY A 333 2.72 -8.46 21.19
N GLY A 334 1.83 -7.48 20.98
CA GLY A 334 1.64 -6.86 19.67
C GLY A 334 2.82 -5.97 19.31
N ALA A 335 3.43 -6.20 18.15
CA ALA A 335 4.53 -5.40 17.60
C ALA A 335 4.13 -4.61 16.35
N GLY A 336 2.84 -4.36 16.19
CA GLY A 336 2.31 -3.65 15.04
C GLY A 336 1.68 -4.57 13.99
N TRP A 337 1.46 -4.03 12.81
CA TRP A 337 0.77 -4.68 11.70
C TRP A 337 1.57 -4.57 10.42
N GLN A 338 1.47 -5.58 9.57
CA GLN A 338 2.05 -5.58 8.24
C GLN A 338 0.99 -5.98 7.21
N GLN A 339 1.10 -5.42 6.02
CA GLN A 339 0.28 -5.76 4.87
C GLN A 339 1.15 -6.46 3.81
N LEU A 340 0.69 -7.60 3.31
CA LEU A 340 1.29 -8.28 2.17
C LEU A 340 0.30 -8.21 1.01
N LEU A 341 0.65 -7.54 -0.05
CA LEU A 341 -0.07 -7.63 -1.32
C LEU A 341 0.56 -8.76 -2.12
N VAL A 342 -0.21 -9.79 -2.40
CA VAL A 342 0.27 -11.01 -3.04
C VAL A 342 -0.29 -11.11 -4.45
N HIS A 343 0.58 -11.44 -5.40
CA HIS A 343 0.22 -11.77 -6.76
C HIS A 343 0.90 -13.08 -7.14
N VAL A 344 0.12 -14.05 -7.63
CA VAL A 344 0.63 -15.35 -8.05
C VAL A 344 0.46 -15.51 -9.55
N VAL A 345 1.55 -15.87 -10.22
CA VAL A 345 1.59 -16.10 -11.68
C VAL A 345 2.30 -17.42 -11.98
N ASP A 346 1.92 -18.05 -13.08
CA ASP A 346 2.60 -19.24 -13.57
C ASP A 346 3.82 -18.89 -14.47
N ASP A 347 4.52 -19.90 -14.95
CA ASP A 347 5.71 -19.75 -15.79
C ASP A 347 5.37 -19.24 -17.21
N HIS A 348 4.11 -19.33 -17.64
CA HIS A 348 3.58 -18.72 -18.89
C HIS A 348 3.28 -17.23 -18.70
N GLY A 349 3.22 -16.73 -17.45
CA GLY A 349 2.82 -15.38 -17.11
C GLY A 349 1.31 -15.22 -16.93
N ASP A 350 0.56 -16.33 -16.86
CA ASP A 350 -0.86 -16.31 -16.59
C ASP A 350 -1.16 -16.22 -15.09
N ASN A 351 -2.26 -15.56 -14.76
CA ASN A 351 -2.68 -15.35 -13.37
C ASN A 351 -3.21 -16.64 -12.74
N VAL A 352 -2.70 -16.95 -11.54
CA VAL A 352 -3.19 -18.06 -10.72
C VAL A 352 -4.22 -17.50 -9.72
N THR A 353 -5.50 -17.74 -9.99
CA THR A 353 -6.61 -17.10 -9.28
C THR A 353 -7.09 -17.86 -8.05
N ASP A 354 -6.86 -19.17 -7.99
CA ASP A 354 -7.23 -20.02 -6.87
C ASP A 354 -5.97 -20.53 -6.16
N TYR A 355 -5.63 -19.89 -5.05
CA TYR A 355 -4.49 -20.23 -4.22
C TYR A 355 -4.73 -19.84 -2.76
N ASN A 356 -3.93 -20.38 -1.85
CA ASN A 356 -3.81 -19.90 -0.49
C ASN A 356 -2.37 -19.94 -0.03
N ILE A 357 -1.98 -18.98 0.81
CA ILE A 357 -0.70 -18.96 1.48
C ILE A 357 -0.89 -18.99 3.00
N GLN A 358 0.04 -19.65 3.68
CA GLN A 358 0.18 -19.57 5.13
C GLN A 358 1.64 -19.30 5.47
N LEU A 359 1.85 -18.60 6.56
CA LEU A 359 3.17 -18.37 7.13
C LEU A 359 3.23 -19.07 8.49
N PHE A 360 4.33 -19.72 8.80
CA PHE A 360 4.53 -20.28 10.14
C PHE A 360 6.01 -20.24 10.54
N ILE A 361 6.22 -20.29 11.84
CA ILE A 361 7.54 -20.26 12.46
C ILE A 361 7.77 -21.61 13.13
N GLY A 362 8.84 -22.29 12.77
CA GLY A 362 9.19 -23.60 13.32
C GLY A 362 10.63 -23.97 13.05
N ASP A 363 11.14 -24.98 13.74
CA ASP A 363 12.54 -25.40 13.60
C ASP A 363 12.75 -26.30 12.36
N ASN A 364 11.71 -27.00 11.93
CA ASN A 364 11.73 -27.89 10.77
C ASN A 364 10.35 -27.91 10.07
N LEU A 365 10.29 -28.56 8.92
CA LEU A 365 9.11 -28.67 8.07
C LEU A 365 7.92 -29.39 8.68
N ASP A 366 8.21 -30.42 9.50
CA ASP A 366 7.17 -31.31 10.02
C ASP A 366 6.36 -30.65 11.13
N GLN A 367 6.81 -29.48 11.61
CA GLN A 367 6.16 -28.75 12.70
C GLN A 367 4.95 -27.91 12.25
N SER A 368 4.69 -27.77 10.97
CA SER A 368 3.50 -27.01 10.51
C SER A 368 2.18 -27.66 10.93
N ASP A 369 2.19 -28.98 11.13
CA ASP A 369 1.04 -29.74 11.59
C ASP A 369 1.04 -29.93 13.13
N ASP A 370 2.06 -29.38 13.81
CA ASP A 370 2.18 -29.43 15.26
C ASP A 370 1.38 -28.27 15.89
N PRO A 371 0.40 -28.56 16.76
CA PRO A 371 -0.36 -27.52 17.46
C PRO A 371 0.50 -26.54 18.28
N ALA A 372 1.73 -26.91 18.62
CA ALA A 372 2.68 -26.04 19.31
C ALA A 372 3.25 -24.93 18.41
N PHE A 373 3.11 -25.07 17.08
CA PHE A 373 3.57 -24.10 16.08
C PHE A 373 2.45 -23.72 15.12
N PRO A 374 1.39 -23.05 15.62
CA PRO A 374 0.25 -22.70 14.78
C PRO A 374 0.67 -21.73 13.66
N PRO A 375 -0.04 -21.76 12.53
CA PRO A 375 0.15 -20.75 11.49
C PRO A 375 -0.02 -19.33 12.04
N ILE A 376 0.73 -18.40 11.47
CA ILE A 376 0.56 -16.97 11.74
C ILE A 376 -0.84 -16.56 11.26
N PRO A 377 -1.70 -16.00 12.13
CA PRO A 377 -3.04 -15.59 11.70
C PRO A 377 -2.98 -14.49 10.64
N LEU A 378 -3.63 -14.72 9.51
CA LEU A 378 -3.71 -13.80 8.38
C LEU A 378 -5.17 -13.41 8.15
N ILE A 379 -5.42 -12.12 7.97
CA ILE A 379 -6.71 -11.60 7.49
C ILE A 379 -6.57 -11.43 5.98
N VAL A 380 -7.45 -12.08 5.21
CA VAL A 380 -7.34 -12.14 3.75
C VAL A 380 -8.47 -11.35 3.10
N ASP A 381 -8.09 -10.44 2.20
CA ASP A 381 -9.00 -9.77 1.28
C ASP A 381 -8.60 -10.13 -0.16
N THR A 382 -9.49 -10.79 -0.88
CA THR A 382 -9.29 -11.12 -2.29
C THR A 382 -9.84 -9.99 -3.14
N TYR A 383 -9.04 -9.49 -4.08
CA TYR A 383 -9.48 -8.50 -5.04
C TYR A 383 -10.61 -9.08 -5.92
N SER A 384 -11.71 -8.36 -6.03
CA SER A 384 -12.90 -8.85 -6.72
C SER A 384 -12.75 -8.92 -8.24
N GLY A 385 -11.88 -8.09 -8.81
CA GLY A 385 -11.62 -8.06 -10.25
C GLY A 385 -10.70 -9.19 -10.73
N ASP A 386 -9.83 -9.71 -9.87
CA ASP A 386 -8.89 -10.78 -10.20
C ASP A 386 -8.37 -11.49 -8.95
N GLY A 387 -8.77 -12.74 -8.75
CA GLY A 387 -8.41 -13.55 -7.58
C GLY A 387 -6.92 -13.86 -7.41
N SER A 388 -6.08 -13.60 -8.44
CA SER A 388 -4.63 -13.74 -8.34
C SER A 388 -3.99 -12.65 -7.48
N TYR A 389 -4.70 -11.55 -7.23
CA TYR A 389 -4.30 -10.48 -6.35
C TYR A 389 -5.05 -10.59 -5.03
N ARG A 390 -4.31 -10.70 -3.93
CA ARG A 390 -4.84 -10.79 -2.56
C ARG A 390 -4.07 -9.91 -1.61
N CYS A 391 -4.77 -9.38 -0.62
CA CYS A 391 -4.18 -8.65 0.48
C CYS A 391 -4.24 -9.53 1.74
N PHE A 392 -3.09 -9.90 2.26
CA PHE A 392 -2.94 -10.58 3.54
C PHE A 392 -2.48 -9.56 4.58
N TYR A 393 -3.22 -9.45 5.68
CA TYR A 393 -2.92 -8.53 6.74
C TYR A 393 -2.57 -9.29 8.00
N VAL A 394 -1.39 -9.05 8.53
CA VAL A 394 -0.79 -9.82 9.61
C VAL A 394 -0.51 -8.93 10.81
N ARG A 395 -0.91 -9.40 11.99
CA ARG A 395 -0.50 -8.80 13.24
C ARG A 395 0.83 -9.39 13.67
N LEU A 396 1.82 -8.54 13.83
CA LEU A 396 3.14 -8.95 14.25
C LEU A 396 3.20 -9.07 15.78
N SER A 397 4.00 -10.00 16.27
CA SER A 397 4.38 -10.12 17.67
C SER A 397 5.89 -9.93 17.83
N ASP A 398 6.32 -9.65 19.05
CA ASP A 398 7.75 -9.55 19.36
C ASP A 398 8.49 -10.88 19.03
N ALA A 399 7.83 -12.02 19.19
CA ALA A 399 8.39 -13.32 18.84
C ALA A 399 8.62 -13.46 17.32
N MET A 400 7.72 -12.88 16.49
CA MET A 400 7.91 -12.85 15.04
C MET A 400 9.06 -11.91 14.64
N LEU A 401 9.19 -10.77 15.30
CA LEU A 401 10.29 -9.85 15.03
C LEU A 401 11.63 -10.38 15.54
N ALA A 402 11.62 -11.22 16.59
CA ALA A 402 12.83 -11.87 17.12
C ALA A 402 13.49 -12.84 16.12
N ILE A 403 12.78 -13.32 15.09
CA ILE A 403 13.39 -14.08 13.99
C ILE A 403 14.44 -13.25 13.26
N ASN A 404 14.31 -11.94 13.27
CA ASN A 404 15.22 -11.02 12.61
C ASN A 404 16.57 -10.84 13.34
N THR A 405 16.76 -11.49 14.51
CA THR A 405 18.01 -11.32 15.27
C THR A 405 19.11 -12.26 14.77
N PRO A 406 20.34 -11.76 14.60
CA PRO A 406 21.46 -12.62 14.27
C PRO A 406 21.86 -13.46 15.47
N ALA A 407 22.15 -14.73 15.22
CA ALA A 407 22.92 -15.66 16.00
C ALA A 407 22.16 -16.67 16.92
N GLY A 408 22.33 -17.90 16.58
CA GLY A 408 22.51 -19.05 17.47
C GLY A 408 21.34 -19.99 17.67
N GLN A 409 20.09 -19.54 17.58
CA GLN A 409 18.88 -20.39 17.61
C GLN A 409 17.77 -19.72 16.81
N GLN A 410 17.97 -19.60 15.51
CA GLN A 410 16.97 -19.01 14.64
C GLN A 410 15.89 -20.05 14.35
N LYS A 411 14.67 -19.79 14.81
CA LYS A 411 13.50 -20.44 14.24
C LYS A 411 13.41 -20.07 12.76
N LYS A 412 12.98 -21.01 11.95
CA LYS A 412 12.80 -20.80 10.52
C LYS A 412 11.45 -20.19 10.25
N LEU A 413 11.37 -19.38 9.19
CA LEU A 413 10.13 -18.90 8.62
C LEU A 413 9.80 -19.72 7.37
N TRP A 414 8.62 -20.27 7.35
CA TRP A 414 8.12 -21.11 6.27
C TRP A 414 6.95 -20.42 5.56
N LEU A 415 6.95 -20.51 4.24
CA LEU A 415 5.81 -20.20 3.39
C LEU A 415 5.19 -21.51 2.92
N GLU A 416 3.92 -21.70 3.22
CA GLU A 416 3.09 -22.74 2.62
C GLU A 416 2.30 -22.16 1.47
N LEU A 417 2.21 -22.92 0.39
CA LEU A 417 1.44 -22.56 -0.80
C LEU A 417 0.58 -23.75 -1.23
N ILE A 418 -0.66 -23.44 -1.56
CA ILE A 418 -1.62 -24.32 -2.22
C ILE A 418 -2.15 -23.55 -3.41
N ALA A 419 -2.26 -24.18 -4.57
CA ALA A 419 -2.87 -23.59 -5.75
C ALA A 419 -3.61 -24.62 -6.57
N SER A 420 -4.68 -24.22 -7.23
CA SER A 420 -5.49 -25.06 -8.10
C SER A 420 -5.79 -24.34 -9.41
N SER A 421 -5.71 -25.06 -10.53
CA SER A 421 -6.15 -24.54 -11.82
C SER A 421 -7.67 -24.67 -12.02
N GLY A 422 -8.35 -25.44 -11.17
CA GLY A 422 -9.75 -25.82 -11.35
C GLY A 422 -9.98 -26.76 -12.53
N SER A 423 -8.91 -27.26 -13.18
CA SER A 423 -8.96 -28.13 -14.35
C SER A 423 -8.37 -29.50 -14.03
N SER A 424 -8.94 -30.56 -14.59
CA SER A 424 -8.35 -31.90 -14.54
C SER A 424 -7.20 -32.10 -15.55
N PHE A 425 -6.92 -31.12 -16.38
CA PHE A 425 -5.90 -31.19 -17.44
C PHE A 425 -4.64 -30.38 -17.13
N ILE A 426 -4.65 -29.59 -16.07
CA ILE A 426 -3.54 -28.70 -15.70
C ILE A 426 -3.34 -28.78 -14.19
N GLU A 427 -2.11 -28.95 -13.79
CA GLU A 427 -1.70 -28.78 -12.39
C GLU A 427 -0.71 -27.66 -12.23
N TYR A 428 -0.58 -27.15 -11.00
CA TYR A 428 0.54 -26.31 -10.61
C TYR A 428 1.54 -27.13 -9.81
N GLU A 429 2.80 -26.97 -10.13
CA GLU A 429 3.91 -27.64 -9.48
C GLU A 429 4.86 -26.61 -8.83
N ALA A 430 5.58 -27.07 -7.82
CA ALA A 430 6.55 -26.28 -7.10
C ALA A 430 7.86 -27.01 -6.94
N TYR A 431 8.95 -26.31 -7.23
CA TYR A 431 10.32 -26.75 -7.02
C TYR A 431 10.92 -25.98 -5.85
N THR A 432 11.00 -26.60 -4.69
CA THR A 432 11.48 -25.95 -3.46
C THR A 432 13.00 -25.87 -3.33
N GLY A 433 13.71 -26.56 -4.24
CA GLY A 433 15.18 -26.66 -4.23
C GLY A 433 15.74 -27.73 -3.31
N ARG A 434 14.86 -28.53 -2.65
CA ARG A 434 15.27 -29.65 -1.79
C ARG A 434 15.49 -30.95 -2.57
N ASP A 435 14.62 -31.16 -3.54
CA ASP A 435 14.65 -32.33 -4.41
C ASP A 435 14.62 -31.91 -5.87
N SER A 436 15.09 -32.80 -6.75
CA SER A 436 15.00 -32.60 -8.20
C SER A 436 13.59 -32.84 -8.76
N LYS A 437 12.66 -33.26 -7.90
CA LYS A 437 11.27 -33.54 -8.27
C LYS A 437 10.35 -32.41 -7.83
N PRO A 438 9.34 -32.08 -8.62
CA PRO A 438 8.32 -31.11 -8.22
C PRO A 438 7.40 -31.69 -7.13
N GLU A 439 6.86 -30.79 -6.34
CA GLU A 439 5.77 -31.07 -5.42
C GLU A 439 4.47 -30.49 -6.01
N ARG A 440 3.38 -31.23 -5.98
CA ARG A 440 2.09 -30.75 -6.48
C ARG A 440 1.47 -29.76 -5.50
N LEU A 441 1.01 -28.64 -6.01
CA LEU A 441 0.40 -27.56 -5.19
C LEU A 441 -1.06 -27.85 -4.84
N THR A 442 -1.72 -28.74 -5.58
CA THR A 442 -3.13 -29.08 -5.35
C THR A 442 -3.24 -30.02 -4.14
N ILE A 443 -4.16 -29.74 -3.23
CA ILE A 443 -4.56 -30.71 -2.22
C ILE A 443 -5.38 -31.81 -2.88
N ASP A 444 -4.77 -32.96 -3.12
CA ASP A 444 -5.53 -34.16 -3.39
C ASP A 444 -6.20 -34.61 -2.08
N HIS A 445 -7.49 -34.94 -2.13
CA HIS A 445 -8.26 -35.40 -0.97
C HIS A 445 -7.67 -36.68 -0.31
N GLN A 446 -6.68 -37.30 -0.89
CA GLN A 446 -6.05 -38.54 -0.40
C GLN A 446 -4.59 -38.40 0.06
N SER A 447 -3.85 -37.36 -0.34
CA SER A 447 -2.41 -37.28 -0.03
C SER A 447 -1.82 -35.87 -0.01
N GLY A 448 -2.63 -34.83 -0.23
CA GLY A 448 -2.12 -33.49 -0.48
C GLY A 448 -1.62 -32.77 0.77
N LYS A 449 -0.32 -32.66 0.90
CA LYS A 449 0.31 -31.71 1.82
C LYS A 449 0.59 -30.42 1.08
N PRO A 450 0.37 -29.24 1.69
CA PRO A 450 0.77 -27.99 1.09
C PRO A 450 2.28 -27.97 0.84
N VAL A 451 2.68 -27.33 -0.24
CA VAL A 451 4.12 -27.17 -0.54
C VAL A 451 4.71 -26.10 0.37
N LYS A 452 5.84 -26.41 0.96
CA LYS A 452 6.50 -25.59 1.97
C LYS A 452 7.90 -25.16 1.51
N MET A 453 8.14 -23.87 1.51
CA MET A 453 9.46 -23.31 1.23
C MET A 453 10.04 -22.63 2.47
N ASP A 454 11.32 -22.89 2.74
CA ASP A 454 12.09 -22.14 3.74
C ASP A 454 12.40 -20.74 3.19
N ILE A 455 11.75 -19.74 3.76
CA ILE A 455 11.96 -18.33 3.43
C ILE A 455 12.72 -17.57 4.54
N THR A 456 13.38 -18.33 5.45
CA THR A 456 14.24 -17.74 6.48
C THR A 456 15.30 -16.78 5.92
N PRO A 457 15.87 -16.99 4.71
CA PRO A 457 16.76 -15.98 4.11
C PRO A 457 16.16 -14.58 3.98
N LEU A 458 14.81 -14.48 3.95
CA LEU A 458 14.09 -13.20 3.93
C LEU A 458 13.92 -12.57 5.33
N THR A 459 14.48 -13.17 6.37
CA THR A 459 14.38 -12.65 7.74
C THR A 459 15.72 -12.16 8.30
N GLN A 460 16.76 -12.10 7.47
CA GLN A 460 18.12 -11.80 7.92
C GLN A 460 18.55 -10.36 7.56
N GLY A 461 19.21 -9.71 8.52
CA GLY A 461 19.78 -8.37 8.34
C GLY A 461 18.74 -7.24 8.27
N ASP A 462 19.14 -6.14 7.67
CA ASP A 462 18.30 -4.93 7.52
C ASP A 462 17.15 -5.09 6.52
N GLN A 463 17.05 -6.26 5.90
CA GLN A 463 16.14 -6.56 4.79
C GLN A 463 15.22 -7.72 5.18
N THR A 464 14.40 -7.49 6.19
CA THR A 464 13.49 -8.55 6.66
C THR A 464 12.11 -8.47 6.00
N LEU A 465 11.49 -9.63 5.75
CA LEU A 465 10.10 -9.73 5.32
C LEU A 465 9.16 -9.14 6.38
N LEU A 466 9.40 -9.46 7.65
CA LEU A 466 8.53 -9.04 8.75
C LEU A 466 8.96 -7.68 9.27
N TYR A 467 8.20 -6.65 8.90
CA TYR A 467 8.46 -5.28 9.30
C TYR A 467 7.16 -4.52 9.60
N PRO A 468 7.01 -3.95 10.81
CA PRO A 468 5.77 -3.30 11.21
C PRO A 468 5.46 -2.06 10.34
N TYR A 469 4.18 -1.84 10.13
CA TYR A 469 3.62 -0.69 9.39
C TYR A 469 4.18 -0.52 7.98
N THR A 470 4.42 -1.65 7.30
CA THR A 470 4.84 -1.69 5.90
C THR A 470 3.82 -2.42 5.04
N THR A 471 3.81 -2.09 3.76
CA THR A 471 3.18 -2.91 2.72
C THR A 471 4.29 -3.59 1.91
N THR A 472 4.27 -4.91 1.88
CA THR A 472 5.20 -5.72 1.08
C THR A 472 4.45 -6.28 -0.13
N LEU A 473 5.00 -6.06 -1.33
CA LEU A 473 4.52 -6.69 -2.54
C LEU A 473 5.17 -8.09 -2.62
N LEU A 474 4.38 -9.13 -2.54
CA LEU A 474 4.85 -10.51 -2.60
C LEU A 474 4.43 -11.14 -3.93
N GLU A 475 5.39 -11.37 -4.82
CA GLU A 475 5.18 -12.00 -6.11
C GLU A 475 5.64 -13.46 -6.03
N ILE A 476 4.75 -14.38 -6.40
CA ILE A 476 5.01 -15.81 -6.35
C ILE A 476 4.89 -16.39 -7.75
N PHE A 477 5.91 -17.12 -8.17
CA PHE A 477 5.94 -17.81 -9.45
C PHE A 477 5.82 -19.30 -9.25
N VAL A 478 4.94 -19.96 -9.99
CA VAL A 478 4.72 -21.41 -9.97
C VAL A 478 4.94 -22.01 -11.35
N GLU A 479 5.18 -23.31 -11.42
CA GLU A 479 5.23 -24.05 -12.68
C GLU A 479 3.83 -24.52 -13.04
N ARG A 480 3.48 -24.44 -14.33
CA ARG A 480 2.22 -24.94 -14.87
C ARG A 480 2.49 -26.16 -15.71
N GLU A 481 1.94 -27.31 -15.33
CA GLU A 481 2.12 -28.56 -16.04
C GLU A 481 0.81 -29.08 -16.62
N PRO A 482 0.76 -29.38 -17.92
CA PRO A 482 -0.34 -30.12 -18.51
C PRO A 482 -0.34 -31.55 -17.97
N LEU A 483 -1.50 -32.01 -17.50
CA LEU A 483 -1.67 -33.37 -16.96
C LEU A 483 -1.81 -34.43 -18.01
N PRO A 484 -1.61 -35.66 -17.56
CA PRO A 484 -0.45 -36.23 -16.89
C PRO A 484 0.31 -37.09 -17.87
N LEU A 485 1.60 -37.12 -17.69
CA LEU A 485 2.48 -37.96 -18.47
C LEU A 485 2.31 -39.47 -18.19
N ASP A 486 1.60 -39.84 -17.13
CA ASP A 486 1.52 -41.20 -16.61
C ASP A 486 0.10 -41.80 -16.61
N ASN A 487 -0.90 -41.12 -17.10
CA ASN A 487 -2.30 -41.52 -17.05
C ASN A 487 -3.04 -41.41 -18.38
N VAL A 488 -4.22 -42.02 -18.42
CA VAL A 488 -5.10 -42.31 -19.55
C VAL A 488 -5.62 -41.08 -20.32
N SER A 489 -5.38 -39.86 -19.81
CA SER A 489 -5.84 -38.62 -20.43
C SER A 489 -4.68 -37.75 -20.91
N GLN A 490 -3.94 -38.21 -21.87
CA GLN A 490 -2.98 -37.39 -22.59
C GLN A 490 -3.71 -36.29 -23.39
N LEU A 491 -3.21 -35.04 -23.32
CA LEU A 491 -3.72 -33.95 -24.16
C LEU A 491 -3.51 -34.23 -25.64
N PHE A 492 -2.49 -35.03 -25.98
CA PHE A 492 -2.22 -35.50 -27.34
C PHE A 492 -1.94 -36.99 -27.32
N ALA A 493 -2.51 -37.71 -28.29
CA ALA A 493 -2.21 -39.10 -28.57
C ALA A 493 -1.76 -39.26 -30.02
N PHE A 494 -0.77 -40.12 -30.23
CA PHE A 494 -0.42 -40.53 -31.59
C PHE A 494 -1.41 -41.61 -32.03
N VAL A 495 -2.04 -41.37 -33.17
CA VAL A 495 -2.94 -42.33 -33.80
C VAL A 495 -2.20 -42.90 -34.99
N GLU A 496 -1.92 -44.22 -34.94
CA GLU A 496 -1.32 -44.96 -36.06
C GLU A 496 -2.34 -45.24 -37.19
#